data_b70cf2ca6672fb664a694603cce457c6
#
_entry.id   b70cf2ca6672fb664a694603cce457c6
#
_cell.length_a   1.000
_cell.length_b   1.000
_cell.length_c   1.000
_cell.angle_alpha   90.00
_cell.angle_beta   90.00
_cell.angle_gamma   90.00
#
_symmetry.space_group_name_H-M   'P 1'
#
loop_
_entity.id
_entity.type
_entity.pdbx_description
1 polymer ?
#
loop_
_entity_poly.entity_id
_entity_poly.type
_entity_poly.pdbx_seq_one_letter_code
_entity_poly.pdbx_strand_id
1 'polypeptide(L)'
;MSGRSLSLFFLLLGVPAALAHYYLWRRLVRDTTLTGSRGRLYGTVALAGAFVMMLAALLLQRDVAVLAWPGFMWLALMFYLTLVMGVLEIPRLLVNRRVKAPALVGADEPDAVPLPSRRVFVARSFAVAGGITAGSIVGYGATKALGPPEITSVPVPIRRLDPSLSGFRIVVVSDIYIGPLAGRGHTERIVRMINEQQPDLVAVVGDLVDGSVDRLGEAAAPLRDLVSKHGSFFVTGNHEYYSGYEPWLAELERLGVNPLRNERLAIERGGASFDLAGVNDVAGRQFEDGPDIAKALAGRNTANPVVLLAHQPIQVEQASQHGVDLQLSGHTHGGQMFPFHLAVPLQQPVTAGLEKIDDTWVYVTRGAGFWGPPVRVGAPPEISMIELTT
;
A
#
# COMPACT_ATOMS: atom_id res chain seq x y z
N MET A 1 -5.94 20.41 4.88
CA MET A 1 -5.35 19.97 6.17
C MET A 1 -5.38 21.14 7.16
N SER A 2 -5.79 20.90 8.41
CA SER A 2 -5.69 21.91 9.47
C SER A 2 -4.20 22.20 9.80
N GLY A 3 -3.89 23.36 10.38
CA GLY A 3 -2.49 23.69 10.75
C GLY A 3 -1.85 22.66 11.69
N ARG A 4 -2.64 22.02 12.58
CA ARG A 4 -2.19 20.93 13.46
C ARG A 4 -1.85 19.66 12.69
N SER A 5 -2.65 19.31 11.69
CA SER A 5 -2.40 18.13 10.83
C SER A 5 -1.14 18.31 10.00
N LEU A 6 -0.90 19.53 9.50
CA LEU A 6 0.30 19.86 8.74
C LEU A 6 1.57 19.79 9.61
N SER A 7 1.51 20.31 10.84
CA SER A 7 2.64 20.23 11.79
C SER A 7 2.97 18.80 12.16
N LEU A 8 1.96 17.94 12.39
CA LEU A 8 2.16 16.52 12.71
C LEU A 8 2.76 15.76 11.52
N PHE A 9 2.30 16.06 10.30
CA PHE A 9 2.87 15.50 9.07
C PHE A 9 4.37 15.83 8.93
N PHE A 10 4.76 17.10 9.11
CA PHE A 10 6.17 17.48 9.05
C PHE A 10 7.00 16.85 10.15
N LEU A 11 6.45 16.66 11.34
CA LEU A 11 7.16 16.02 12.44
C LEU A 11 7.37 14.52 12.17
N LEU A 12 6.33 13.81 11.76
CA LEU A 12 6.36 12.35 11.63
C LEU A 12 7.02 11.86 10.33
N LEU A 13 6.92 12.60 9.23
CA LEU A 13 7.51 12.24 7.94
C LEU A 13 8.69 13.12 7.55
N GLY A 14 8.61 14.43 7.76
CA GLY A 14 9.63 15.38 7.33
C GLY A 14 10.93 15.21 8.10
N VAL A 15 10.89 15.05 9.42
CA VAL A 15 12.11 14.89 10.24
C VAL A 15 12.84 13.59 9.93
N PRO A 16 12.20 12.39 9.92
CA PRO A 16 12.87 11.16 9.51
C PRO A 16 13.43 11.23 8.09
N ALA A 17 12.69 11.81 7.15
CA ALA A 17 13.17 12.00 5.79
C ALA A 17 14.39 12.92 5.71
N ALA A 18 14.42 14.03 6.45
CA ALA A 18 15.57 14.92 6.52
C ALA A 18 16.81 14.23 7.13
N LEU A 19 16.61 13.43 8.18
CA LEU A 19 17.68 12.63 8.79
C LEU A 19 18.22 11.57 7.81
N ALA A 20 17.34 10.90 7.07
CA ALA A 20 17.73 9.96 6.02
C ALA A 20 18.55 10.65 4.91
N HIS A 21 18.08 11.82 4.42
CA HIS A 21 18.83 12.60 3.43
C HIS A 21 20.19 13.07 3.94
N TYR A 22 20.27 13.53 5.19
CA TYR A 22 21.55 13.89 5.80
C TYR A 22 22.49 12.67 5.90
N TYR A 23 21.97 11.51 6.30
CA TYR A 23 22.73 10.26 6.33
C TYR A 23 23.23 9.88 4.93
N LEU A 24 22.36 9.88 3.93
CA LEU A 24 22.72 9.61 2.54
C LEU A 24 23.71 10.62 1.99
N TRP A 25 23.55 11.90 2.28
CA TRP A 25 24.52 12.93 1.92
C TRP A 25 25.91 12.61 2.50
N ARG A 26 25.99 12.24 3.78
CA ARG A 26 27.25 11.82 4.38
C ARG A 26 27.88 10.66 3.63
N ARG A 27 27.11 9.63 3.28
CA ARG A 27 27.62 8.39 2.71
C ARG A 27 27.88 8.46 1.22
N LEU A 28 26.97 9.08 0.46
CA LEU A 28 27.04 9.09 -1.00
C LEU A 28 27.79 10.31 -1.55
N VAL A 29 27.86 11.42 -0.79
CA VAL A 29 28.50 12.66 -1.26
C VAL A 29 29.73 12.99 -0.45
N ARG A 30 29.60 13.24 0.85
CA ARG A 30 30.71 13.73 1.68
C ARG A 30 31.89 12.75 1.75
N ASP A 31 31.60 11.47 1.96
CA ASP A 31 32.64 10.43 2.15
C ASP A 31 33.25 9.95 0.83
N THR A 32 32.60 10.20 -0.33
CA THR A 32 33.03 9.76 -1.66
C THR A 32 33.72 10.85 -2.48
N THR A 33 33.64 12.13 -2.05
CA THR A 33 34.15 13.29 -2.78
C THR A 33 35.17 14.09 -1.96
N LEU A 34 36.05 14.80 -2.66
CA LEU A 34 37.01 15.71 -2.01
C LEU A 34 36.30 16.98 -1.56
N THR A 35 36.81 17.57 -0.46
CA THR A 35 36.33 18.86 0.04
C THR A 35 36.57 19.96 -1.01
N GLY A 36 35.56 20.82 -1.26
CA GLY A 36 35.64 21.89 -2.26
C GLY A 36 35.51 21.43 -3.72
N SER A 37 35.36 20.12 -3.99
CA SER A 37 35.21 19.62 -5.35
C SER A 37 33.84 19.93 -5.95
N ARG A 38 33.77 20.11 -7.27
CA ARG A 38 32.50 20.23 -8.03
C ARG A 38 31.61 19.02 -7.83
N GLY A 39 32.17 17.82 -7.68
CA GLY A 39 31.39 16.61 -7.40
C GLY A 39 30.63 16.68 -6.07
N ARG A 40 31.24 17.27 -5.02
CA ARG A 40 30.53 17.50 -3.74
C ARG A 40 29.40 18.49 -3.90
N LEU A 41 29.63 19.60 -4.62
CA LEU A 41 28.60 20.60 -4.88
C LEU A 41 27.41 19.97 -5.63
N TYR A 42 27.66 19.29 -6.75
CA TYR A 42 26.60 18.69 -7.57
C TYR A 42 25.83 17.60 -6.81
N GLY A 43 26.52 16.73 -6.06
CA GLY A 43 25.88 15.71 -5.24
C GLY A 43 25.00 16.32 -4.13
N THR A 44 25.46 17.40 -3.51
CA THR A 44 24.67 18.13 -2.48
C THR A 44 23.41 18.74 -3.09
N VAL A 45 23.55 19.46 -4.22
CA VAL A 45 22.42 20.08 -4.92
C VAL A 45 21.43 19.03 -5.40
N ALA A 46 21.90 17.90 -5.95
CA ALA A 46 21.05 16.81 -6.41
C ALA A 46 20.21 16.21 -5.26
N LEU A 47 20.84 15.91 -4.12
CA LEU A 47 20.11 15.37 -2.96
C LEU A 47 19.15 16.40 -2.33
N ALA A 48 19.53 17.67 -2.25
CA ALA A 48 18.64 18.72 -1.78
C ALA A 48 17.44 18.90 -2.72
N GLY A 49 17.68 18.92 -4.03
CA GLY A 49 16.61 18.97 -5.04
C GLY A 49 15.66 17.76 -4.97
N ALA A 50 16.21 16.56 -4.79
CA ALA A 50 15.42 15.34 -4.63
C ALA A 50 14.57 15.36 -3.35
N PHE A 51 15.09 15.92 -2.25
CA PHE A 51 14.33 16.14 -1.02
C PHE A 51 13.15 17.10 -1.24
N VAL A 52 13.41 18.24 -1.85
CA VAL A 52 12.36 19.24 -2.16
C VAL A 52 11.31 18.65 -3.10
N MET A 53 11.75 17.93 -4.14
CA MET A 53 10.85 17.26 -5.09
C MET A 53 9.95 16.23 -4.39
N MET A 54 10.51 15.42 -3.48
CA MET A 54 9.75 14.46 -2.68
C MET A 54 8.70 15.16 -1.81
N LEU A 55 9.07 16.21 -1.10
CA LEU A 55 8.11 16.98 -0.29
C LEU A 55 7.02 17.61 -1.16
N ALA A 56 7.39 18.18 -2.30
CA ALA A 56 6.44 18.72 -3.26
C ALA A 56 5.47 17.64 -3.78
N ALA A 57 5.95 16.44 -4.10
CA ALA A 57 5.09 15.34 -4.48
C ALA A 57 4.11 14.94 -3.36
N LEU A 58 4.59 14.79 -2.13
CA LEU A 58 3.74 14.44 -0.99
C LEU A 58 2.64 15.49 -0.70
N LEU A 59 2.92 16.76 -0.94
CA LEU A 59 1.99 17.85 -0.63
C LEU A 59 1.08 18.20 -1.81
N LEU A 60 1.57 18.11 -3.05
CA LEU A 60 0.93 18.70 -4.23
C LEU A 60 0.52 17.64 -5.28
N GLN A 61 0.72 16.33 -5.06
CA GLN A 61 0.44 15.29 -6.06
C GLN A 61 -0.99 15.32 -6.60
N ARG A 62 -1.96 15.67 -5.75
CA ARG A 62 -3.36 15.76 -6.14
C ARG A 62 -3.63 16.93 -7.08
N ASP A 63 -2.81 17.97 -7.02
CA ASP A 63 -2.94 19.18 -7.86
C ASP A 63 -1.96 19.19 -9.03
N VAL A 64 -0.77 18.62 -8.85
CA VAL A 64 0.32 18.61 -9.83
C VAL A 64 0.80 17.18 -10.05
N ALA A 65 0.03 16.40 -10.83
CA ALA A 65 0.26 14.97 -11.05
C ALA A 65 1.67 14.64 -11.59
N VAL A 66 2.28 15.54 -12.37
CA VAL A 66 3.64 15.34 -12.93
C VAL A 66 4.71 15.18 -11.85
N LEU A 67 4.49 15.69 -10.65
CA LEU A 67 5.41 15.55 -9.52
C LEU A 67 5.33 14.18 -8.86
N ALA A 68 4.22 13.47 -9.01
CA ALA A 68 3.97 12.20 -8.32
C ALA A 68 5.02 11.14 -8.69
N TRP A 69 5.28 10.93 -9.99
CA TRP A 69 6.25 9.93 -10.44
C TRP A 69 7.66 10.13 -9.88
N PRO A 70 8.36 11.24 -10.15
CA PRO A 70 9.73 11.41 -9.69
C PRO A 70 9.82 11.50 -8.17
N GLY A 71 8.84 12.12 -7.50
CA GLY A 71 8.85 12.27 -6.05
C GLY A 71 8.65 10.96 -5.31
N PHE A 72 7.69 10.14 -5.72
CA PHE A 72 7.47 8.83 -5.10
C PHE A 72 8.53 7.80 -5.45
N MET A 73 9.05 7.81 -6.67
CA MET A 73 10.20 6.95 -7.02
C MET A 73 11.43 7.32 -6.19
N TRP A 74 11.66 8.61 -5.97
CA TRP A 74 12.74 9.03 -5.07
C TRP A 74 12.47 8.62 -3.62
N LEU A 75 11.24 8.74 -3.13
CA LEU A 75 10.88 8.29 -1.78
C LEU A 75 11.22 6.80 -1.57
N ALA A 76 10.83 5.94 -2.52
CA ALA A 76 11.18 4.52 -2.47
C ALA A 76 12.70 4.28 -2.52
N LEU A 77 13.40 4.99 -3.43
CA LEU A 77 14.83 4.84 -3.57
C LEU A 77 15.58 5.34 -2.32
N MET A 78 15.20 6.49 -1.77
CA MET A 78 15.74 7.02 -0.51
C MET A 78 15.56 6.02 0.63
N PHE A 79 14.37 5.43 0.75
CA PHE A 79 14.07 4.45 1.77
C PHE A 79 14.99 3.22 1.66
N TYR A 80 15.07 2.59 0.48
CA TYR A 80 15.94 1.42 0.31
C TYR A 80 17.43 1.76 0.33
N LEU A 81 17.84 2.92 -0.17
CA LEU A 81 19.23 3.39 0.01
C LEU A 81 19.57 3.52 1.50
N THR A 82 18.66 4.06 2.30
CA THR A 82 18.90 4.22 3.74
C THR A 82 19.02 2.86 4.44
N LEU A 83 18.14 1.92 4.13
CA LEU A 83 18.18 0.56 4.68
C LEU A 83 19.45 -0.19 4.26
N VAL A 84 19.72 -0.24 2.95
CA VAL A 84 20.86 -0.97 2.41
C VAL A 84 22.18 -0.38 2.91
N MET A 85 22.32 0.95 2.89
CA MET A 85 23.52 1.61 3.43
C MET A 85 23.65 1.40 4.93
N GLY A 86 22.54 1.36 5.68
CA GLY A 86 22.52 1.02 7.10
C GLY A 86 23.07 -0.39 7.37
N VAL A 87 22.63 -1.38 6.63
CA VAL A 87 23.15 -2.75 6.70
C VAL A 87 24.63 -2.80 6.33
N LEU A 88 25.04 -2.07 5.31
CA LEU A 88 26.43 -2.00 4.85
C LEU A 88 27.35 -1.26 5.84
N GLU A 89 26.86 -0.56 6.85
CA GLU A 89 27.72 0.02 7.91
C GLU A 89 28.52 -1.06 8.66
N ILE A 90 27.96 -2.25 8.87
CA ILE A 90 28.61 -3.33 9.61
C ILE A 90 29.91 -3.77 8.89
N PRO A 91 29.87 -4.25 7.64
CA PRO A 91 31.10 -4.62 6.92
C PRO A 91 32.03 -3.42 6.68
N ARG A 92 31.49 -2.23 6.49
CA ARG A 92 32.28 -1.00 6.34
C ARG A 92 33.12 -0.70 7.59
N LEU A 93 32.53 -0.84 8.78
CA LEU A 93 33.24 -0.64 10.05
C LEU A 93 34.34 -1.68 10.22
N LEU A 94 34.12 -2.93 9.85
CA LEU A 94 35.10 -4.01 9.91
C LEU A 94 36.29 -3.75 8.97
N VAL A 95 35.99 -3.35 7.72
CA VAL A 95 37.03 -2.98 6.75
C VAL A 95 37.85 -1.78 7.22
N ASN A 96 37.18 -0.73 7.70
CA ASN A 96 37.86 0.48 8.17
C ASN A 96 38.76 0.23 9.40
N ARG A 97 38.40 -0.70 10.31
CA ARG A 97 39.27 -1.10 11.44
C ARG A 97 40.54 -1.80 10.99
N ARG A 98 40.50 -2.54 9.86
CA ARG A 98 41.66 -3.27 9.31
C ARG A 98 42.57 -2.38 8.43
N VAL A 99 42.04 -1.25 7.96
CA VAL A 99 42.79 -0.26 7.18
C VAL A 99 43.57 0.61 8.16
N LYS A 100 44.80 0.16 8.54
CA LYS A 100 45.75 1.03 9.27
C LYS A 100 46.06 2.25 8.41
N ALA A 101 46.25 3.42 9.03
CA ALA A 101 46.68 4.62 8.36
C ALA A 101 47.97 4.29 7.58
N PRO A 102 48.13 4.71 6.30
CA PRO A 102 49.39 4.52 5.61
C PRO A 102 50.48 5.23 6.41
N ALA A 103 51.57 4.54 6.70
CA ALA A 103 52.78 5.19 7.11
C ALA A 103 53.17 6.18 6.01
N LEU A 104 53.46 7.39 6.37
CA LEU A 104 53.97 8.44 5.46
C LEU A 104 55.26 7.89 4.84
N VAL A 105 55.16 7.32 3.67
CA VAL A 105 56.31 6.96 2.86
C VAL A 105 56.52 8.07 1.84
N GLY A 106 57.59 8.84 2.00
CA GLY A 106 58.27 9.68 1.00
C GLY A 106 57.36 10.71 0.31
N ALA A 107 57.27 11.86 0.86
CA ALA A 107 56.66 13.04 0.22
C ALA A 107 57.74 13.86 -0.52
N ASP A 108 58.36 13.29 -1.55
CA ASP A 108 59.38 14.00 -2.31
C ASP A 108 59.25 13.85 -3.84
N GLU A 109 58.02 13.76 -4.38
CA GLU A 109 57.79 13.98 -5.81
C GLU A 109 56.70 15.06 -6.03
N PRO A 110 57.08 16.21 -6.69
CA PRO A 110 56.20 17.37 -6.86
C PRO A 110 55.01 17.15 -7.81
N ASP A 111 55.01 16.08 -8.65
CA ASP A 111 54.01 15.86 -9.73
C ASP A 111 53.16 14.61 -9.57
N ALA A 112 53.14 13.99 -8.41
CA ALA A 112 52.29 12.83 -8.19
C ALA A 112 50.83 13.24 -8.13
N VAL A 113 50.00 12.87 -9.12
CA VAL A 113 48.53 12.98 -9.08
C VAL A 113 48.06 12.24 -7.83
N PRO A 114 47.40 12.93 -6.89
CA PRO A 114 46.98 12.31 -5.64
C PRO A 114 46.03 11.14 -5.94
N LEU A 115 46.49 9.93 -5.81
CA LEU A 115 45.61 8.76 -5.87
C LEU A 115 44.53 8.91 -4.77
N PRO A 116 43.27 8.60 -5.08
CA PRO A 116 42.23 8.66 -4.08
C PRO A 116 42.62 7.81 -2.87
N SER A 117 42.59 8.40 -1.68
CA SER A 117 42.97 7.68 -0.46
C SER A 117 42.17 6.36 -0.38
N ARG A 118 42.81 5.27 0.13
CA ARG A 118 42.18 3.97 0.30
C ARG A 118 40.80 4.09 0.98
N ARG A 119 40.63 5.06 1.89
CA ARG A 119 39.35 5.38 2.54
C ARG A 119 38.27 5.86 1.56
N VAL A 120 38.65 6.74 0.61
CA VAL A 120 37.72 7.23 -0.44
C VAL A 120 37.36 6.10 -1.40
N PHE A 121 38.31 5.25 -1.77
CA PHE A 121 38.05 4.07 -2.60
C PHE A 121 37.03 3.15 -1.93
N VAL A 122 37.23 2.78 -0.66
CA VAL A 122 36.30 1.95 0.11
C VAL A 122 34.93 2.63 0.19
N ALA A 123 34.87 3.93 0.50
CA ALA A 123 33.60 4.66 0.56
C ALA A 123 32.84 4.63 -0.78
N ARG A 124 33.54 4.80 -1.90
CA ARG A 124 32.94 4.71 -3.26
C ARG A 124 32.43 3.31 -3.56
N SER A 125 33.21 2.26 -3.22
CA SER A 125 32.78 0.87 -3.43
C SER A 125 31.48 0.55 -2.68
N PHE A 126 31.36 0.97 -1.41
CA PHE A 126 30.14 0.80 -0.64
C PHE A 126 28.97 1.66 -1.19
N ALA A 127 29.24 2.88 -1.64
CA ALA A 127 28.22 3.74 -2.25
C ALA A 127 27.68 3.14 -3.57
N VAL A 128 28.55 2.61 -4.41
CA VAL A 128 28.18 1.93 -5.67
C VAL A 128 27.40 0.65 -5.38
N ALA A 129 27.90 -0.20 -4.48
CA ALA A 129 27.21 -1.43 -4.10
C ALA A 129 25.82 -1.14 -3.53
N GLY A 130 25.73 -0.15 -2.61
CA GLY A 130 24.44 0.27 -2.03
C GLY A 130 23.49 0.85 -3.07
N GLY A 131 24.00 1.66 -4.00
CA GLY A 131 23.21 2.23 -5.09
C GLY A 131 22.65 1.17 -6.05
N ILE A 132 23.49 0.22 -6.47
CA ILE A 132 23.06 -0.90 -7.33
C ILE A 132 22.01 -1.74 -6.61
N THR A 133 22.27 -2.15 -5.37
CA THR A 133 21.35 -2.98 -4.60
C THR A 133 19.99 -2.29 -4.39
N ALA A 134 19.97 -1.05 -3.90
CA ALA A 134 18.74 -0.31 -3.69
C ALA A 134 17.99 -0.05 -5.00
N GLY A 135 18.72 0.32 -6.07
CA GLY A 135 18.14 0.52 -7.39
C GLY A 135 17.52 -0.76 -7.97
N SER A 136 18.16 -1.91 -7.77
CA SER A 136 17.62 -3.20 -8.21
C SER A 136 16.36 -3.59 -7.44
N ILE A 137 16.35 -3.36 -6.11
CA ILE A 137 15.16 -3.62 -5.28
C ILE A 137 13.98 -2.73 -5.72
N VAL A 138 14.21 -1.44 -5.91
CA VAL A 138 13.17 -0.50 -6.35
C VAL A 138 12.71 -0.83 -7.78
N GLY A 139 13.63 -1.13 -8.69
CA GLY A 139 13.30 -1.55 -10.06
C GLY A 139 12.43 -2.80 -10.08
N TYR A 140 12.81 -3.84 -9.34
CA TYR A 140 12.00 -5.05 -9.18
C TYR A 140 10.64 -4.74 -8.57
N GLY A 141 10.60 -3.97 -7.47
CA GLY A 141 9.36 -3.60 -6.81
C GLY A 141 8.42 -2.78 -7.70
N ALA A 142 8.96 -1.93 -8.56
CA ALA A 142 8.19 -1.17 -9.54
C ALA A 142 7.57 -2.08 -10.61
N THR A 143 8.29 -3.10 -11.10
CA THR A 143 7.71 -4.08 -12.04
C THR A 143 6.54 -4.85 -11.42
N LYS A 144 6.60 -5.13 -10.11
CA LYS A 144 5.49 -5.78 -9.39
C LYS A 144 4.32 -4.84 -9.20
N ALA A 145 4.54 -3.61 -8.74
CA ALA A 145 3.47 -2.64 -8.48
C ALA A 145 2.71 -2.22 -9.75
N LEU A 146 3.40 -2.10 -10.87
CA LEU A 146 2.85 -1.65 -12.15
C LEU A 146 2.37 -2.80 -13.06
N GLY A 147 2.75 -4.02 -12.71
CA GLY A 147 2.32 -5.23 -13.38
C GLY A 147 0.86 -5.60 -13.09
N PRO A 148 0.37 -6.71 -13.66
CA PRO A 148 -0.93 -7.25 -13.30
C PRO A 148 -0.90 -7.78 -11.87
N PRO A 149 -1.98 -7.60 -11.08
CA PRO A 149 -2.17 -8.28 -9.80
C PRO A 149 -2.14 -9.80 -9.95
N GLU A 150 -1.68 -10.48 -8.90
CA GLU A 150 -1.75 -11.95 -8.84
C GLU A 150 -3.20 -12.38 -8.51
N ILE A 151 -3.68 -13.47 -9.12
CA ILE A 151 -4.96 -14.07 -8.74
C ILE A 151 -4.69 -15.08 -7.64
N THR A 152 -5.30 -14.89 -6.47
CA THR A 152 -5.19 -15.80 -5.32
C THR A 152 -6.53 -16.44 -5.04
N SER A 153 -6.60 -17.77 -4.98
CA SER A 153 -7.83 -18.52 -4.64
C SER A 153 -7.73 -19.06 -3.23
N VAL A 154 -8.74 -18.79 -2.40
CA VAL A 154 -8.77 -19.12 -0.98
C VAL A 154 -10.09 -19.77 -0.60
N PRO A 155 -10.12 -21.10 -0.32
CA PRO A 155 -11.29 -21.75 0.24
C PRO A 155 -11.44 -21.36 1.72
N VAL A 156 -12.65 -20.96 2.12
CA VAL A 156 -12.97 -20.58 3.50
C VAL A 156 -14.11 -21.46 4.02
N PRO A 157 -13.84 -22.28 5.05
CA PRO A 157 -14.87 -23.12 5.64
C PRO A 157 -15.80 -22.29 6.53
N ILE A 158 -17.09 -22.28 6.18
CA ILE A 158 -18.12 -21.57 6.94
C ILE A 158 -19.00 -22.58 7.66
N ARG A 159 -18.90 -22.62 8.99
CA ARG A 159 -19.50 -23.68 9.84
C ARG A 159 -21.00 -23.91 9.63
N ARG A 160 -21.76 -22.88 9.24
CA ARG A 160 -23.22 -22.92 9.06
C ARG A 160 -23.65 -22.76 7.61
N LEU A 161 -22.72 -22.95 6.68
CA LEU A 161 -23.02 -22.81 5.27
C LEU A 161 -23.92 -23.95 4.81
N ASP A 162 -25.04 -23.61 4.16
CA ASP A 162 -25.85 -24.62 3.49
C ASP A 162 -25.07 -25.24 2.32
N PRO A 163 -25.11 -26.56 2.12
CA PRO A 163 -24.37 -27.22 1.03
C PRO A 163 -24.64 -26.63 -0.36
N SER A 164 -25.82 -26.09 -0.63
CA SER A 164 -26.16 -25.46 -1.91
C SER A 164 -25.35 -24.18 -2.17
N LEU A 165 -24.83 -23.56 -1.12
CA LEU A 165 -23.94 -22.38 -1.19
C LEU A 165 -22.45 -22.74 -1.30
N SER A 166 -22.07 -24.01 -1.10
CA SER A 166 -20.68 -24.45 -1.25
C SER A 166 -20.19 -24.20 -2.67
N GLY A 167 -18.96 -23.71 -2.81
CA GLY A 167 -18.40 -23.26 -4.08
C GLY A 167 -18.89 -21.88 -4.53
N PHE A 168 -19.55 -21.09 -3.66
CA PHE A 168 -19.88 -19.69 -3.96
C PHE A 168 -18.61 -18.84 -4.01
N ARG A 169 -18.37 -18.14 -5.13
CA ARG A 169 -17.14 -17.40 -5.40
C ARG A 169 -17.34 -15.90 -5.24
N ILE A 170 -16.67 -15.32 -4.26
CA ILE A 170 -16.61 -13.88 -4.03
C ILE A 170 -15.24 -13.40 -4.51
N VAL A 171 -15.19 -12.57 -5.55
CA VAL A 171 -13.94 -11.88 -5.89
C VAL A 171 -13.82 -10.64 -5.03
N VAL A 172 -12.75 -10.60 -4.24
CA VAL A 172 -12.40 -9.48 -3.36
C VAL A 172 -11.31 -8.65 -4.02
N VAL A 173 -11.54 -7.37 -4.13
CA VAL A 173 -10.56 -6.37 -4.56
C VAL A 173 -10.58 -5.19 -3.60
N SER A 174 -9.42 -4.63 -3.30
CA SER A 174 -9.25 -3.48 -2.41
C SER A 174 -8.06 -2.66 -2.85
N ASP A 175 -7.95 -1.45 -2.31
CA ASP A 175 -6.74 -0.65 -2.43
C ASP A 175 -6.29 -0.48 -3.88
N ILE A 176 -7.23 -0.16 -4.76
CA ILE A 176 -6.97 0.05 -6.19
C ILE A 176 -6.22 1.36 -6.40
N TYR A 177 -6.51 2.38 -5.60
CA TYR A 177 -5.89 3.70 -5.63
C TYR A 177 -5.91 4.34 -7.02
N ILE A 178 -7.09 4.38 -7.64
CA ILE A 178 -7.29 5.17 -8.85
C ILE A 178 -6.84 6.61 -8.57
N GLY A 179 -5.84 7.08 -9.29
CA GLY A 179 -5.18 8.34 -8.97
C GLY A 179 -4.18 8.77 -10.04
N PRO A 180 -3.31 9.75 -9.73
CA PRO A 180 -2.37 10.30 -10.70
C PRO A 180 -1.39 9.29 -11.31
N LEU A 181 -1.11 8.18 -10.59
CA LEU A 181 -0.17 7.13 -11.02
C LEU A 181 -0.89 5.88 -11.55
N ALA A 182 -2.16 5.70 -11.21
CA ALA A 182 -2.99 4.53 -11.55
C ALA A 182 -4.29 5.01 -12.20
N GLY A 183 -4.24 5.33 -13.48
CA GLY A 183 -5.36 5.87 -14.25
C GLY A 183 -6.26 4.79 -14.87
N ARG A 184 -7.09 5.20 -15.85
CA ARG A 184 -8.10 4.38 -16.52
C ARG A 184 -7.61 2.99 -16.96
N GLY A 185 -6.44 2.89 -17.59
CA GLY A 185 -5.91 1.60 -18.06
C GLY A 185 -5.57 0.63 -16.93
N HIS A 186 -5.29 1.12 -15.72
CA HIS A 186 -5.15 0.30 -14.52
C HIS A 186 -6.50 -0.28 -14.10
N THR A 187 -7.56 0.55 -14.04
CA THR A 187 -8.92 0.12 -13.71
C THR A 187 -9.46 -0.88 -14.75
N GLU A 188 -9.28 -0.61 -16.04
CA GLU A 188 -9.68 -1.53 -17.13
C GLU A 188 -9.02 -2.91 -17.00
N ARG A 189 -7.74 -2.95 -16.62
CA ARG A 189 -7.03 -4.20 -16.40
C ARG A 189 -7.62 -4.97 -15.22
N ILE A 190 -7.87 -4.31 -14.09
CA ILE A 190 -8.43 -4.94 -12.89
C ILE A 190 -9.83 -5.48 -13.19
N VAL A 191 -10.71 -4.69 -13.81
CA VAL A 191 -12.08 -5.12 -14.16
C VAL A 191 -12.05 -6.33 -15.07
N ARG A 192 -11.21 -6.32 -16.13
CA ARG A 192 -11.05 -7.48 -17.01
C ARG A 192 -10.61 -8.72 -16.24
N MET A 193 -9.60 -8.60 -15.38
CA MET A 193 -9.09 -9.72 -14.59
C MET A 193 -10.14 -10.27 -13.62
N ILE A 194 -10.97 -9.41 -13.00
CA ILE A 194 -12.11 -9.81 -12.16
C ILE A 194 -13.12 -10.59 -12.99
N ASN A 195 -13.53 -10.07 -14.13
CA ASN A 195 -14.53 -10.70 -14.99
C ASN A 195 -14.07 -12.06 -15.55
N GLU A 196 -12.77 -12.21 -15.83
CA GLU A 196 -12.17 -13.49 -16.22
C GLU A 196 -12.32 -14.59 -15.15
N GLN A 197 -12.47 -14.22 -13.88
CA GLN A 197 -12.73 -15.17 -12.79
C GLN A 197 -14.18 -15.65 -12.72
N GLN A 198 -15.11 -15.06 -13.48
CA GLN A 198 -16.55 -15.39 -13.47
C GLN A 198 -17.12 -15.43 -12.04
N PRO A 199 -17.03 -14.35 -11.25
CA PRO A 199 -17.47 -14.34 -9.87
C PRO A 199 -18.98 -14.53 -9.73
N ASP A 200 -19.40 -15.13 -8.62
CA ASP A 200 -20.80 -15.05 -8.20
C ASP A 200 -21.10 -13.66 -7.64
N LEU A 201 -20.14 -13.03 -6.97
CA LEU A 201 -20.25 -11.71 -6.38
C LEU A 201 -18.89 -10.98 -6.42
N VAL A 202 -18.88 -9.66 -6.63
CA VAL A 202 -17.68 -8.82 -6.50
C VAL A 202 -17.78 -7.96 -5.25
N ALA A 203 -16.75 -8.01 -4.40
CA ALA A 203 -16.62 -7.20 -3.19
C ALA A 203 -15.43 -6.23 -3.34
N VAL A 204 -15.72 -4.94 -3.40
CA VAL A 204 -14.71 -3.86 -3.40
C VAL A 204 -14.60 -3.34 -1.98
N VAL A 205 -13.54 -3.69 -1.27
CA VAL A 205 -13.43 -3.45 0.16
C VAL A 205 -12.55 -2.22 0.49
N GLY A 206 -12.89 -1.08 -0.11
CA GLY A 206 -12.37 0.24 0.23
C GLY A 206 -11.07 0.64 -0.47
N ASP A 207 -10.67 1.88 -0.23
CA ASP A 207 -9.49 2.57 -0.78
C ASP A 207 -9.41 2.44 -2.31
N LEU A 208 -10.55 2.70 -2.94
CA LEU A 208 -10.68 2.65 -4.40
C LEU A 208 -9.97 3.82 -5.08
N VAL A 209 -9.97 5.02 -4.43
CA VAL A 209 -9.57 6.27 -5.08
C VAL A 209 -8.64 7.13 -4.20
N ASP A 210 -7.79 7.93 -4.85
CA ASP A 210 -6.99 8.98 -4.20
C ASP A 210 -7.15 10.33 -4.90
N GLY A 211 -8.37 10.88 -4.86
CA GLY A 211 -8.76 12.17 -5.41
C GLY A 211 -10.26 12.27 -5.68
N SER A 212 -10.74 13.45 -6.07
CA SER A 212 -12.16 13.73 -6.27
C SER A 212 -12.76 13.08 -7.54
N VAL A 213 -14.06 12.88 -7.53
CA VAL A 213 -14.83 12.39 -8.71
C VAL A 213 -14.59 13.24 -9.94
N ASP A 214 -14.56 14.57 -9.81
CA ASP A 214 -14.34 15.48 -10.95
C ASP A 214 -13.04 15.19 -11.72
N ARG A 215 -12.01 14.71 -11.01
CA ARG A 215 -10.70 14.41 -11.59
C ARG A 215 -10.56 12.97 -12.04
N LEU A 216 -11.19 12.04 -11.33
CA LEU A 216 -10.93 10.61 -11.44
C LEU A 216 -12.13 9.80 -11.95
N GLY A 217 -13.32 10.40 -12.09
CA GLY A 217 -14.53 9.71 -12.56
C GLY A 217 -14.34 8.98 -13.88
N GLU A 218 -13.65 9.60 -14.85
CA GLU A 218 -13.30 8.95 -16.13
C GLU A 218 -12.34 7.76 -15.96
N ALA A 219 -11.46 7.82 -14.96
CA ALA A 219 -10.55 6.70 -14.66
C ALA A 219 -11.27 5.56 -13.92
N ALA A 220 -12.31 5.88 -13.16
CA ALA A 220 -13.17 4.91 -12.47
C ALA A 220 -14.26 4.32 -13.38
N ALA A 221 -14.59 4.97 -14.48
CA ALA A 221 -15.69 4.58 -15.39
C ALA A 221 -15.69 3.10 -15.82
N PRO A 222 -14.54 2.40 -16.00
CA PRO A 222 -14.54 0.98 -16.31
C PRO A 222 -15.18 0.07 -15.26
N LEU A 223 -15.39 0.53 -14.04
CA LEU A 223 -16.09 -0.25 -13.00
C LEU A 223 -17.53 -0.62 -13.40
N ARG A 224 -18.16 0.14 -14.32
CA ARG A 224 -19.47 -0.22 -14.87
C ARG A 224 -19.48 -1.56 -15.61
N ASP A 225 -18.32 -2.02 -16.07
CA ASP A 225 -18.17 -3.23 -16.85
C ASP A 225 -17.91 -4.46 -15.96
N LEU A 226 -17.99 -4.32 -14.64
CA LEU A 226 -17.94 -5.46 -13.71
C LEU A 226 -19.13 -6.38 -13.93
N VAL A 227 -18.87 -7.69 -14.04
CA VAL A 227 -19.87 -8.73 -14.27
C VAL A 227 -19.84 -9.75 -13.16
N SER A 228 -20.98 -9.96 -12.50
CA SER A 228 -21.19 -11.01 -11.52
C SER A 228 -22.65 -11.41 -11.44
N LYS A 229 -22.97 -12.59 -10.88
CA LYS A 229 -24.36 -13.08 -10.83
C LYS A 229 -25.22 -12.34 -9.79
N HIS A 230 -24.61 -11.93 -8.68
CA HIS A 230 -25.31 -11.32 -7.55
C HIS A 230 -24.95 -9.84 -7.34
N GLY A 231 -24.22 -9.23 -8.27
CA GLY A 231 -23.87 -7.82 -8.23
C GLY A 231 -22.48 -7.54 -7.65
N SER A 232 -22.14 -6.25 -7.72
CA SER A 232 -20.88 -5.71 -7.18
C SER A 232 -21.21 -4.81 -6.00
N PHE A 233 -20.48 -4.99 -4.89
CA PHE A 233 -20.71 -4.26 -3.64
C PHE A 233 -19.44 -3.56 -3.21
N PHE A 234 -19.62 -2.43 -2.52
CA PHE A 234 -18.54 -1.57 -2.06
C PHE A 234 -18.72 -1.20 -0.59
N VAL A 235 -17.63 -1.10 0.14
CA VAL A 235 -17.57 -0.42 1.43
C VAL A 235 -16.47 0.64 1.40
N THR A 236 -16.63 1.73 2.14
CA THR A 236 -15.64 2.80 2.21
C THR A 236 -14.35 2.32 2.87
N GLY A 237 -13.21 2.78 2.35
CA GLY A 237 -11.94 2.83 3.07
C GLY A 237 -11.66 4.24 3.59
N ASN A 238 -10.51 4.45 4.21
CA ASN A 238 -10.14 5.77 4.73
C ASN A 238 -9.87 6.78 3.60
N HIS A 239 -9.41 6.35 2.44
CA HIS A 239 -9.13 7.26 1.31
C HIS A 239 -10.38 7.84 0.69
N GLU A 240 -11.53 7.19 0.74
CA GLU A 240 -12.78 7.79 0.32
C GLU A 240 -13.11 9.03 1.16
N TYR A 241 -12.92 8.97 2.48
CA TYR A 241 -13.13 10.12 3.37
C TYR A 241 -12.16 11.26 3.09
N TYR A 242 -10.92 10.96 2.70
CA TYR A 242 -9.93 11.98 2.32
C TYR A 242 -10.17 12.57 0.93
N SER A 243 -10.94 11.88 0.09
CA SER A 243 -11.21 12.22 -1.32
C SER A 243 -12.59 12.82 -1.56
N GLY A 244 -13.45 12.85 -0.53
CA GLY A 244 -14.85 13.26 -0.62
C GLY A 244 -15.76 12.06 -0.89
N TYR A 245 -16.15 11.34 0.17
CA TYR A 245 -16.85 10.05 0.07
C TYR A 245 -18.25 10.14 -0.54
N GLU A 246 -19.03 11.19 -0.21
CA GLU A 246 -20.43 11.32 -0.68
C GLU A 246 -20.54 11.37 -2.21
N PRO A 247 -19.78 12.22 -2.95
CA PRO A 247 -19.76 12.17 -4.42
C PRO A 247 -19.30 10.83 -4.97
N TRP A 248 -18.34 10.15 -4.30
CA TRP A 248 -17.89 8.83 -4.75
C TRP A 248 -18.92 7.75 -4.58
N LEU A 249 -19.71 7.75 -3.49
CA LEU A 249 -20.81 6.82 -3.31
C LEU A 249 -21.85 6.97 -4.42
N ALA A 250 -22.25 8.20 -4.73
CA ALA A 250 -23.19 8.48 -5.82
C ALA A 250 -22.63 8.04 -7.19
N GLU A 251 -21.35 8.26 -7.43
CA GLU A 251 -20.71 7.83 -8.69
C GLU A 251 -20.64 6.31 -8.80
N LEU A 252 -20.33 5.60 -7.71
CA LEU A 252 -20.28 4.12 -7.70
C LEU A 252 -21.67 3.53 -7.96
N GLU A 253 -22.73 4.06 -7.34
CA GLU A 253 -24.11 3.65 -7.64
C GLU A 253 -24.45 3.86 -9.12
N ARG A 254 -24.06 5.00 -9.70
CA ARG A 254 -24.24 5.29 -11.13
C ARG A 254 -23.48 4.29 -12.03
N LEU A 255 -22.35 3.76 -11.56
CA LEU A 255 -21.55 2.76 -12.26
C LEU A 255 -22.04 1.32 -12.00
N GLY A 256 -23.10 1.12 -11.19
CA GLY A 256 -23.65 -0.20 -10.87
C GLY A 256 -22.92 -0.95 -9.78
N VAL A 257 -22.09 -0.26 -9.01
CA VAL A 257 -21.44 -0.79 -7.79
C VAL A 257 -22.22 -0.31 -6.57
N ASN A 258 -22.76 -1.22 -5.77
CA ASN A 258 -23.68 -0.91 -4.67
C ASN A 258 -22.92 -0.66 -3.37
N PRO A 259 -22.91 0.57 -2.82
CA PRO A 259 -22.31 0.83 -1.51
C PRO A 259 -23.13 0.19 -0.40
N LEU A 260 -22.49 -0.46 0.55
CA LEU A 260 -23.09 -0.94 1.78
C LEU A 260 -22.62 -0.06 2.94
N ARG A 261 -23.55 0.68 3.54
CA ARG A 261 -23.28 1.69 4.57
C ARG A 261 -23.92 1.33 5.90
N ASN A 262 -23.25 0.48 6.66
CA ASN A 262 -23.81 -0.06 7.92
C ASN A 262 -25.14 -0.76 7.66
N GLU A 263 -25.18 -1.61 6.65
CA GLU A 263 -26.37 -2.33 6.18
C GLU A 263 -26.01 -3.71 5.63
N ARG A 264 -27.03 -4.52 5.36
CA ARG A 264 -26.91 -5.86 4.81
C ARG A 264 -28.02 -6.20 3.83
N LEU A 265 -27.76 -7.22 3.04
CA LEU A 265 -28.77 -7.88 2.21
C LEU A 265 -28.54 -9.40 2.25
N ALA A 266 -29.59 -10.15 1.94
CA ALA A 266 -29.48 -11.59 1.77
C ALA A 266 -29.02 -11.93 0.34
N ILE A 267 -28.03 -12.78 0.23
CA ILE A 267 -27.59 -13.37 -1.05
C ILE A 267 -28.15 -14.79 -1.11
N GLU A 268 -28.95 -15.05 -2.14
CA GLU A 268 -29.69 -16.30 -2.27
C GLU A 268 -29.14 -17.17 -3.41
N ARG A 269 -28.97 -18.46 -3.19
CA ARG A 269 -28.66 -19.47 -4.19
C ARG A 269 -29.24 -20.82 -3.79
N GLY A 270 -29.99 -21.46 -4.71
CA GLY A 270 -30.50 -22.82 -4.50
C GLY A 270 -31.52 -22.95 -3.33
N GLY A 271 -32.20 -21.87 -2.96
CA GLY A 271 -33.16 -21.85 -1.84
C GLY A 271 -32.51 -21.60 -0.46
N ALA A 272 -31.20 -21.48 -0.39
CA ALA A 272 -30.46 -21.12 0.80
C ALA A 272 -29.91 -19.68 0.67
N SER A 273 -29.54 -19.06 1.79
CA SER A 273 -29.02 -17.69 1.82
C SER A 273 -27.92 -17.50 2.86
N PHE A 274 -27.07 -16.51 2.62
CA PHE A 274 -26.19 -15.91 3.61
C PHE A 274 -26.40 -14.38 3.62
N ASP A 275 -26.10 -13.73 4.74
CA ASP A 275 -26.15 -12.30 4.83
C ASP A 275 -24.79 -11.69 4.37
N LEU A 276 -24.83 -10.83 3.35
CA LEU A 276 -23.72 -9.94 3.00
C LEU A 276 -23.94 -8.63 3.71
N ALA A 277 -23.08 -8.30 4.65
CA ALA A 277 -23.12 -7.03 5.38
C ALA A 277 -21.92 -6.16 4.97
N GLY A 278 -22.10 -4.85 5.02
CA GLY A 278 -21.03 -3.88 4.84
C GLY A 278 -21.06 -2.79 5.87
N VAL A 279 -19.89 -2.40 6.35
CA VAL A 279 -19.75 -1.30 7.32
C VAL A 279 -18.81 -0.23 6.80
N ASN A 280 -19.06 1.00 7.24
CA ASN A 280 -18.22 2.14 6.94
C ASN A 280 -16.81 1.97 7.55
N ASP A 281 -15.82 2.68 7.01
CA ASP A 281 -14.47 2.68 7.56
C ASP A 281 -14.39 3.40 8.91
N VAL A 282 -13.38 3.03 9.69
CA VAL A 282 -13.08 3.64 11.00
C VAL A 282 -12.83 5.15 10.88
N ALA A 283 -12.24 5.61 9.77
CA ALA A 283 -12.00 7.04 9.51
C ALA A 283 -13.31 7.84 9.41
N GLY A 284 -14.41 7.21 9.07
CA GLY A 284 -15.75 7.83 9.04
C GLY A 284 -16.20 8.39 10.38
N ARG A 285 -15.64 7.95 11.50
CA ARG A 285 -15.94 8.50 12.84
C ARG A 285 -15.69 10.01 12.92
N GLN A 286 -14.73 10.54 12.16
CA GLN A 286 -14.43 11.97 12.13
C GLN A 286 -15.47 12.77 11.35
N PHE A 287 -16.36 12.09 10.63
CA PHE A 287 -17.42 12.64 9.78
C PHE A 287 -18.83 12.24 10.26
N GLU A 288 -18.94 11.74 11.48
CA GLU A 288 -20.19 11.20 12.06
C GLU A 288 -20.78 10.03 11.24
N ASP A 289 -19.92 9.35 10.48
CA ASP A 289 -20.24 8.27 9.55
C ASP A 289 -19.40 7.01 9.83
N GLY A 290 -19.15 6.72 11.10
CA GLY A 290 -18.33 5.57 11.53
C GLY A 290 -19.00 4.21 11.29
N PRO A 291 -18.24 3.11 11.49
CA PRO A 291 -18.77 1.76 11.40
C PRO A 291 -19.77 1.45 12.51
N ASP A 292 -20.86 0.77 12.16
CA ASP A 292 -21.90 0.28 13.09
C ASP A 292 -22.34 -1.13 12.69
N ILE A 293 -21.65 -2.13 13.23
CA ILE A 293 -21.91 -3.56 12.95
C ILE A 293 -23.26 -3.97 13.53
N ALA A 294 -23.64 -3.44 14.69
CA ALA A 294 -24.94 -3.76 15.31
C ALA A 294 -26.11 -3.30 14.43
N LYS A 295 -26.02 -2.09 13.87
CA LYS A 295 -27.00 -1.57 12.90
C LYS A 295 -27.01 -2.43 11.62
N ALA A 296 -25.84 -2.72 11.07
CA ALA A 296 -25.72 -3.51 9.85
C ALA A 296 -26.35 -4.90 9.99
N LEU A 297 -26.29 -5.52 11.16
CA LEU A 297 -26.81 -6.87 11.43
C LEU A 297 -28.19 -6.88 12.11
N ALA A 298 -28.81 -5.71 12.32
CA ALA A 298 -30.11 -5.63 12.97
C ALA A 298 -31.18 -6.42 12.19
N GLY A 299 -32.00 -7.21 12.92
CA GLY A 299 -33.13 -7.94 12.36
C GLY A 299 -32.76 -9.06 11.36
N ARG A 300 -31.49 -9.52 11.34
CA ARG A 300 -31.09 -10.66 10.49
C ARG A 300 -31.67 -11.99 10.97
N ASN A 301 -31.78 -12.94 10.07
CA ASN A 301 -31.98 -14.33 10.46
C ASN A 301 -30.66 -14.89 11.01
N THR A 302 -30.60 -15.15 12.31
CA THR A 302 -29.39 -15.66 12.97
C THR A 302 -28.96 -17.09 12.56
N ALA A 303 -29.82 -17.81 11.84
CA ALA A 303 -29.45 -19.10 11.25
C ALA A 303 -28.54 -18.97 10.02
N ASN A 304 -28.64 -17.83 9.32
CA ASN A 304 -27.81 -17.56 8.15
C ASN A 304 -26.38 -17.19 8.56
N PRO A 305 -25.35 -17.67 7.84
CA PRO A 305 -24.01 -17.18 8.00
C PRO A 305 -23.89 -15.74 7.52
N VAL A 306 -22.90 -15.02 8.05
CA VAL A 306 -22.62 -13.61 7.73
C VAL A 306 -21.25 -13.45 7.11
N VAL A 307 -21.20 -12.85 5.93
CA VAL A 307 -19.99 -12.32 5.30
C VAL A 307 -20.00 -10.81 5.45
N LEU A 308 -19.03 -10.25 6.18
CA LEU A 308 -18.89 -8.82 6.44
C LEU A 308 -17.80 -8.22 5.53
N LEU A 309 -18.14 -7.17 4.82
CA LEU A 309 -17.19 -6.28 4.15
C LEU A 309 -16.80 -5.16 5.12
N ALA A 310 -15.51 -5.06 5.44
CA ALA A 310 -14.98 -4.04 6.32
C ALA A 310 -13.54 -3.74 5.92
N HIS A 311 -13.23 -2.50 5.54
CA HIS A 311 -11.93 -2.15 4.96
C HIS A 311 -10.76 -2.50 5.89
N GLN A 312 -10.82 -2.09 7.17
CA GLN A 312 -9.72 -2.32 8.11
C GLN A 312 -9.87 -3.62 8.89
N PRO A 313 -8.83 -4.47 8.94
CA PRO A 313 -8.85 -5.74 9.68
C PRO A 313 -9.20 -5.62 11.16
N ILE A 314 -8.84 -4.50 11.81
CA ILE A 314 -9.14 -4.25 13.23
C ILE A 314 -10.63 -4.34 13.58
N GLN A 315 -11.52 -4.18 12.59
CA GLN A 315 -12.96 -4.27 12.78
C GLN A 315 -13.43 -5.68 13.15
N VAL A 316 -12.58 -6.72 12.92
CA VAL A 316 -12.87 -8.10 13.32
C VAL A 316 -13.09 -8.26 14.82
N GLU A 317 -12.46 -7.42 15.65
CA GLU A 317 -12.65 -7.44 17.11
C GLU A 317 -14.13 -7.19 17.51
N GLN A 318 -14.82 -6.33 16.77
CA GLN A 318 -16.25 -6.11 16.95
C GLN A 318 -17.08 -7.14 16.17
N ALA A 319 -16.66 -7.52 14.97
CA ALA A 319 -17.36 -8.48 14.14
C ALA A 319 -17.52 -9.84 14.84
N SER A 320 -16.49 -10.33 15.54
CA SER A 320 -16.53 -11.57 16.30
C SER A 320 -17.61 -11.58 17.38
N GLN A 321 -17.79 -10.43 18.07
CA GLN A 321 -18.81 -10.26 19.11
C GLN A 321 -20.25 -10.27 18.57
N HIS A 322 -20.42 -10.00 17.25
CA HIS A 322 -21.75 -9.97 16.60
C HIS A 322 -22.06 -11.21 15.78
N GLY A 323 -21.22 -12.25 15.88
CA GLY A 323 -21.42 -13.54 15.22
C GLY A 323 -21.26 -13.46 13.71
N VAL A 324 -20.29 -12.71 13.23
CA VAL A 324 -19.82 -12.69 11.85
C VAL A 324 -19.01 -13.96 11.60
N ASP A 325 -19.29 -14.67 10.51
CA ASP A 325 -18.58 -15.92 10.17
C ASP A 325 -17.29 -15.64 9.35
N LEU A 326 -17.34 -14.61 8.47
CA LEU A 326 -16.20 -14.20 7.63
C LEU A 326 -16.17 -12.68 7.49
N GLN A 327 -15.03 -12.06 7.77
CA GLN A 327 -14.74 -10.65 7.42
C GLN A 327 -13.77 -10.60 6.25
N LEU A 328 -14.07 -9.76 5.25
CA LEU A 328 -13.23 -9.47 4.08
C LEU A 328 -12.69 -8.04 4.20
N SER A 329 -11.36 -7.90 4.16
CA SER A 329 -10.65 -6.64 4.44
C SER A 329 -9.48 -6.39 3.47
N GLY A 330 -9.01 -5.14 3.43
CA GLY A 330 -7.83 -4.67 2.73
C GLY A 330 -6.90 -3.86 3.64
N HIS A 331 -6.60 -2.60 3.26
CA HIS A 331 -5.92 -1.58 4.04
C HIS A 331 -4.42 -1.78 4.30
N THR A 332 -3.98 -2.99 4.61
CA THR A 332 -2.61 -3.27 5.07
C THR A 332 -1.59 -3.32 3.94
N HIS A 333 -2.03 -3.54 2.71
CA HIS A 333 -1.18 -3.83 1.54
C HIS A 333 -0.20 -4.99 1.73
N GLY A 334 -0.37 -5.82 2.79
CA GLY A 334 0.66 -6.77 3.21
C GLY A 334 1.97 -6.09 3.60
N GLY A 335 1.91 -4.80 3.98
CA GLY A 335 3.06 -3.95 4.27
C GLY A 335 3.71 -3.32 3.04
N GLN A 336 3.22 -3.54 1.83
CA GLN A 336 3.64 -2.99 0.52
C GLN A 336 5.14 -3.07 0.21
N MET A 337 5.99 -2.51 1.08
CA MET A 337 7.45 -2.42 0.92
C MET A 337 8.14 -3.05 2.13
N PHE A 338 8.84 -4.20 1.91
CA PHE A 338 9.65 -4.78 2.99
C PHE A 338 10.60 -3.73 3.59
N PRO A 339 10.73 -3.60 4.94
CA PRO A 339 10.18 -4.47 5.98
C PRO A 339 8.92 -3.96 6.68
N PHE A 340 8.10 -3.09 6.06
CA PHE A 340 6.92 -2.51 6.72
C PHE A 340 5.90 -3.54 7.20
N HIS A 341 5.86 -4.76 6.62
CA HIS A 341 5.02 -5.84 7.12
C HIS A 341 5.28 -6.16 8.60
N LEU A 342 6.48 -5.85 9.14
CA LEU A 342 6.79 -6.01 10.57
C LEU A 342 6.14 -4.94 11.45
N ALA A 343 5.73 -3.81 10.87
CA ALA A 343 5.09 -2.72 11.59
C ALA A 343 3.55 -2.81 11.56
N VAL A 344 2.98 -3.49 10.56
CA VAL A 344 1.52 -3.65 10.43
C VAL A 344 0.88 -4.24 11.68
N PRO A 345 1.44 -5.29 12.34
CA PRO A 345 0.86 -5.87 13.55
C PRO A 345 0.75 -4.92 14.75
N LEU A 346 1.40 -3.75 14.69
CA LEU A 346 1.25 -2.72 15.73
C LEU A 346 -0.11 -2.01 15.68
N GLN A 347 -0.84 -2.12 14.56
CA GLN A 347 -2.11 -1.42 14.33
C GLN A 347 -3.24 -2.34 13.87
N GLN A 348 -2.90 -3.43 13.17
CA GLN A 348 -3.87 -4.34 12.57
C GLN A 348 -3.60 -5.77 13.02
N PRO A 349 -4.63 -6.55 13.40
CA PRO A 349 -4.42 -7.90 13.92
C PRO A 349 -3.92 -8.90 12.88
N VAL A 350 -4.23 -8.67 11.61
CA VAL A 350 -3.83 -9.53 10.48
C VAL A 350 -3.19 -8.66 9.41
N THR A 351 -2.02 -9.10 8.92
CA THR A 351 -1.28 -8.37 7.88
C THR A 351 -1.77 -8.73 6.48
N ALA A 352 -1.96 -10.00 6.17
CA ALA A 352 -2.47 -10.50 4.89
C ALA A 352 -2.82 -11.99 4.99
N GLY A 353 -3.73 -12.46 4.12
CA GLY A 353 -4.15 -13.85 4.06
C GLY A 353 -5.33 -14.15 4.97
N LEU A 354 -5.59 -15.45 5.18
CA LEU A 354 -6.71 -15.96 5.96
C LEU A 354 -6.25 -16.32 7.37
N GLU A 355 -6.86 -15.70 8.37
CA GLU A 355 -6.64 -16.03 9.78
C GLU A 355 -7.97 -16.18 10.50
N LYS A 356 -7.95 -16.79 11.68
CA LYS A 356 -9.13 -16.95 12.51
C LYS A 356 -8.95 -16.21 13.82
N ILE A 357 -9.88 -15.27 14.12
CA ILE A 357 -9.92 -14.52 15.37
C ILE A 357 -11.24 -14.86 16.05
N ASP A 358 -11.14 -15.48 17.24
CA ASP A 358 -12.27 -16.10 17.91
C ASP A 358 -12.98 -17.10 16.98
N ASP A 359 -14.28 -16.89 16.74
CA ASP A 359 -15.08 -17.72 15.82
C ASP A 359 -15.20 -17.13 14.40
N THR A 360 -14.58 -15.98 14.12
CA THR A 360 -14.64 -15.28 12.84
C THR A 360 -13.39 -15.56 12.00
N TRP A 361 -13.59 -15.99 10.76
CA TRP A 361 -12.53 -15.93 9.76
C TRP A 361 -12.34 -14.49 9.30
N VAL A 362 -11.10 -14.04 9.16
CA VAL A 362 -10.75 -12.78 8.55
C VAL A 362 -9.79 -13.00 7.40
N TYR A 363 -10.18 -12.56 6.23
CA TYR A 363 -9.31 -12.55 5.06
C TYR A 363 -8.89 -11.11 4.78
N VAL A 364 -7.58 -10.88 4.70
CA VAL A 364 -7.01 -9.57 4.40
C VAL A 364 -6.26 -9.65 3.07
N THR A 365 -6.80 -8.98 2.04
CA THR A 365 -6.12 -8.90 0.74
C THR A 365 -4.96 -7.91 0.79
N ARG A 366 -3.92 -8.17 0.00
CA ARG A 366 -2.79 -7.24 -0.18
C ARG A 366 -3.15 -6.04 -1.05
N GLY A 367 -4.37 -6.00 -1.60
CA GLY A 367 -4.81 -4.94 -2.50
C GLY A 367 -4.27 -5.02 -3.92
N ALA A 368 -4.98 -4.45 -4.88
CA ALA A 368 -4.68 -4.56 -6.31
C ALA A 368 -3.81 -3.41 -6.85
N GLY A 369 -3.74 -2.30 -6.12
CA GLY A 369 -2.95 -1.12 -6.48
C GLY A 369 -1.72 -0.91 -5.59
N PHE A 370 -1.40 0.35 -5.35
CA PHE A 370 -0.33 0.78 -4.44
C PHE A 370 -0.63 2.18 -3.91
N TRP A 371 -0.23 2.45 -2.68
CA TRP A 371 -0.32 3.77 -2.10
C TRP A 371 1.05 4.48 -2.10
N GLY A 372 1.09 5.74 -2.55
CA GLY A 372 2.32 6.53 -2.64
C GLY A 372 3.31 5.96 -3.66
N PRO A 373 4.48 5.42 -3.25
CA PRO A 373 5.46 4.88 -4.18
C PRO A 373 4.92 3.69 -4.99
N PRO A 374 5.04 3.72 -6.34
CA PRO A 374 4.65 2.59 -7.19
C PRO A 374 5.68 1.44 -7.09
N VAL A 375 5.86 0.92 -5.89
CA VAL A 375 6.87 -0.10 -5.54
C VAL A 375 6.28 -1.10 -4.56
N ARG A 376 6.32 -2.39 -4.92
CA ARG A 376 5.91 -3.48 -4.05
C ARG A 376 7.04 -4.50 -3.89
N VAL A 377 7.51 -4.68 -2.64
CA VAL A 377 8.59 -5.60 -2.31
C VAL A 377 8.16 -6.52 -1.18
N GLY A 378 8.06 -7.82 -1.46
CA GLY A 378 7.59 -8.82 -0.49
C GLY A 378 6.07 -8.91 -0.36
N ALA A 379 5.30 -8.01 -0.99
CA ALA A 379 3.85 -7.97 -0.97
C ALA A 379 3.31 -7.63 -2.37
N PRO A 380 3.32 -8.57 -3.33
CA PRO A 380 2.81 -8.33 -4.67
C PRO A 380 1.32 -7.98 -4.62
N PRO A 381 0.82 -7.13 -5.56
CA PRO A 381 -0.60 -6.82 -5.63
C PRO A 381 -1.42 -8.06 -5.96
N GLU A 382 -2.66 -8.13 -5.45
CA GLU A 382 -3.53 -9.29 -5.68
C GLU A 382 -5.00 -8.92 -5.88
N ILE A 383 -5.70 -9.80 -6.59
CA ILE A 383 -7.15 -9.94 -6.64
C ILE A 383 -7.46 -11.31 -6.03
N SER A 384 -8.31 -11.36 -5.03
CA SER A 384 -8.52 -12.57 -4.24
C SER A 384 -9.87 -13.20 -4.58
N MET A 385 -9.89 -14.47 -4.91
CA MET A 385 -11.12 -15.26 -5.09
C MET A 385 -11.37 -16.08 -3.84
N ILE A 386 -12.37 -15.70 -3.07
CA ILE A 386 -12.81 -16.39 -1.87
C ILE A 386 -13.90 -17.40 -2.27
N GLU A 387 -13.67 -18.66 -1.97
CA GLU A 387 -14.63 -19.73 -2.20
C GLU A 387 -15.21 -20.17 -0.86
N LEU A 388 -16.52 -19.97 -0.67
CA LEU A 388 -17.21 -20.44 0.52
C LEU A 388 -17.35 -21.95 0.46
N THR A 389 -16.93 -22.64 1.52
CA THR A 389 -17.00 -24.11 1.62
C THR A 389 -17.69 -24.53 2.92
N THR A 390 -18.26 -25.75 2.93
CA THR A 390 -18.84 -26.37 4.13
C THR A 390 -17.79 -27.01 5.01
#